data_46e1d908760a384780ad7dd61ae034bf
#
_entry.id   46e1d908760a384780ad7dd61ae034bf
#
_cell.length_a   1.000
_cell.length_b   1.000
_cell.length_c   1.000
_cell.angle_alpha   90.00
_cell.angle_beta   90.00
_cell.angle_gamma   90.00
#
_symmetry.space_group_name_H-M   'P 1'
#
loop_
_entity.id
_entity.type
_entity.pdbx_description
1 polymer ?
#
loop_
_entity_poly.entity_id
_entity_poly.type
_entity_poly.pdbx_seq_one_letter_code
_entity_poly.pdbx_strand_id
1 'polypeptide(L)'
;MQCLRRRIDFRRCLAFLLPPLLLMLYQLLFSEYTSLYPDARLYLSIADNFLHTGHFIQTDRVGVEIVVPFAYPLYITLLRAVGMPLVGFTVLNLLSVGASSVFLYDTERRLFGSGGFSCMAYTVILLRVVLPPSNLYVEFFYLFMLCWLQWLAFREGLPPKKRLLLMNIAGFLAFASRPVLAPIYAAVVLYTLWKCVKERLSRALPVAVVVVPLLIFAFNTAVN
;
A
#
# COMPACT_ATOMS: atom_id res chain seq x y z
N MET A 1 -7.70 -33.41 -19.06
CA MET A 1 -7.28 -32.01 -19.30
C MET A 1 -8.52 -31.14 -19.41
N GLN A 2 -9.08 -30.69 -18.29
CA GLN A 2 -10.13 -29.67 -18.29
C GLN A 2 -9.44 -28.31 -18.36
N CYS A 3 -9.36 -27.79 -19.58
CA CYS A 3 -8.90 -26.41 -19.82
C CYS A 3 -9.96 -25.48 -19.20
N LEU A 4 -9.68 -24.98 -17.99
CA LEU A 4 -10.47 -23.98 -17.29
C LEU A 4 -10.50 -22.72 -18.17
N ARG A 5 -11.50 -22.60 -19.04
CA ARG A 5 -11.97 -21.30 -19.51
C ARG A 5 -12.47 -20.53 -18.29
N ARG A 6 -11.55 -19.86 -17.59
CA ARG A 6 -11.93 -18.84 -16.60
C ARG A 6 -12.70 -17.77 -17.37
N ARG A 7 -14.02 -17.84 -17.31
CA ARG A 7 -14.86 -16.74 -17.78
C ARG A 7 -14.36 -15.50 -17.03
N ILE A 8 -13.91 -14.51 -17.80
CA ILE A 8 -13.53 -13.21 -17.25
C ILE A 8 -14.76 -12.68 -16.51
N ASP A 9 -14.66 -12.52 -15.21
CA ASP A 9 -15.75 -11.95 -14.41
C ASP A 9 -15.84 -10.46 -14.77
N PHE A 10 -16.80 -10.11 -15.65
CA PHE A 10 -17.00 -8.74 -16.12
C PHE A 10 -17.15 -7.74 -14.96
N ARG A 11 -17.84 -8.12 -13.89
CA ARG A 11 -18.01 -7.27 -12.71
C ARG A 11 -16.68 -6.98 -12.03
N ARG A 12 -15.80 -7.96 -11.97
CA ARG A 12 -14.45 -7.80 -11.43
C ARG A 12 -13.58 -6.91 -12.31
N CYS A 13 -13.69 -7.02 -13.63
CA CYS A 13 -13.02 -6.09 -14.55
C CYS A 13 -13.55 -4.67 -14.39
N LEU A 14 -14.86 -4.50 -14.21
CA LEU A 14 -15.46 -3.20 -13.96
C LEU A 14 -14.98 -2.62 -12.62
N ALA A 15 -14.90 -3.43 -11.56
CA ALA A 15 -14.35 -3.01 -10.26
C ALA A 15 -12.89 -2.57 -10.35
N PHE A 16 -12.11 -3.15 -11.27
CA PHE A 16 -10.73 -2.74 -11.51
C PHE A 16 -10.62 -1.43 -12.29
N LEU A 17 -11.44 -1.25 -13.33
CA LEU A 17 -11.28 -0.15 -14.28
C LEU A 17 -12.04 1.13 -13.87
N LEU A 18 -13.23 0.98 -13.30
CA LEU A 18 -14.12 2.13 -13.07
C LEU A 18 -13.54 3.14 -12.06
N PRO A 19 -13.03 2.76 -10.87
CA PRO A 19 -12.51 3.72 -9.91
C PRO A 19 -11.32 4.54 -10.43
N PRO A 20 -10.27 3.94 -11.04
CA PRO A 20 -9.19 4.75 -11.61
C PRO A 20 -9.64 5.63 -12.78
N LEU A 21 -10.58 5.17 -13.62
CA LEU A 21 -11.14 6.01 -14.70
C LEU A 21 -11.90 7.20 -14.15
N LEU A 22 -12.73 7.03 -13.13
CA LEU A 22 -13.45 8.12 -12.48
C LEU A 22 -12.49 9.11 -11.82
N LEU A 23 -11.44 8.63 -11.16
CA LEU A 23 -10.42 9.47 -10.55
C LEU A 23 -9.66 10.29 -11.61
N MET A 24 -9.31 9.65 -12.73
CA MET A 24 -8.64 10.31 -13.85
C MET A 24 -9.55 11.35 -14.52
N LEU A 25 -10.81 11.02 -14.75
CA LEU A 25 -11.80 11.94 -15.30
C LEU A 25 -12.03 13.14 -14.37
N TYR A 26 -12.16 12.88 -13.07
CA TYR A 26 -12.28 13.94 -12.08
C TYR A 26 -11.07 14.89 -12.11
N GLN A 27 -9.85 14.34 -12.17
CA GLN A 27 -8.64 15.14 -12.29
C GLN A 27 -8.64 16.00 -13.56
N LEU A 28 -9.06 15.46 -14.71
CA LEU A 28 -9.11 16.19 -15.98
C LEU A 28 -10.13 17.33 -15.96
N LEU A 29 -11.26 17.15 -15.26
CA LEU A 29 -12.36 18.13 -15.25
C LEU A 29 -12.19 19.21 -14.18
N PHE A 30 -11.58 18.90 -13.05
CA PHE A 30 -11.61 19.74 -11.85
C PHE A 30 -10.23 20.11 -11.29
N SER A 31 -9.15 19.52 -11.79
CA SER A 31 -7.81 19.82 -11.29
C SER A 31 -7.17 20.96 -12.07
N GLU A 32 -7.03 22.10 -11.43
CA GLU A 32 -6.23 23.22 -11.94
C GLU A 32 -4.73 23.05 -11.74
N TYR A 33 -4.30 21.95 -11.08
CA TYR A 33 -2.95 21.78 -10.59
C TYR A 33 -2.08 20.95 -11.53
N THR A 34 -1.19 21.64 -12.22
CA THR A 34 -0.06 21.04 -12.96
C THR A 34 1.19 20.85 -12.10
N SER A 35 1.23 21.43 -10.90
CA SER A 35 2.39 21.35 -9.98
C SER A 35 2.26 20.23 -8.97
N LEU A 36 3.40 19.61 -8.64
CA LEU A 36 3.48 18.66 -7.54
C LEU A 36 3.12 19.34 -6.21
N TYR A 37 2.30 18.68 -5.40
CA TYR A 37 2.00 19.13 -4.04
C TYR A 37 3.28 19.16 -3.16
N PRO A 38 3.30 19.95 -2.09
CA PRO A 38 4.47 20.07 -1.20
C PRO A 38 4.98 18.71 -0.70
N ASP A 39 4.09 17.82 -0.28
CA ASP A 39 4.46 16.48 0.20
C ASP A 39 5.09 15.61 -0.90
N ALA A 40 4.61 15.72 -2.14
CA ALA A 40 5.18 15.01 -3.27
C ALA A 40 6.62 15.45 -3.56
N ARG A 41 6.89 16.77 -3.47
CA ARG A 41 8.24 17.33 -3.61
C ARG A 41 9.14 16.87 -2.47
N LEU A 42 8.61 16.86 -1.24
CA LEU A 42 9.33 16.37 -0.06
C LEU A 42 9.78 14.91 -0.26
N TYR A 43 8.88 14.01 -0.64
CA TYR A 43 9.23 12.60 -0.84
C TYR A 43 10.22 12.39 -1.99
N LEU A 44 10.12 13.16 -3.07
CA LEU A 44 11.09 13.12 -4.16
C LEU A 44 12.47 13.61 -3.70
N SER A 45 12.54 14.73 -2.97
CA SER A 45 13.83 15.26 -2.48
C SER A 45 14.50 14.28 -1.51
N ILE A 46 13.74 13.63 -0.64
CA ILE A 46 14.26 12.60 0.27
C ILE A 46 14.79 11.40 -0.52
N ALA A 47 14.04 10.94 -1.55
CA ALA A 47 14.46 9.83 -2.39
C ALA A 47 15.72 10.14 -3.20
N ASP A 48 15.79 11.31 -3.82
CA ASP A 48 16.95 11.75 -4.59
C ASP A 48 18.17 11.94 -3.67
N ASN A 49 17.99 12.49 -2.47
CA ASN A 49 19.04 12.56 -1.46
C ASN A 49 19.58 11.19 -1.06
N PHE A 50 18.69 10.25 -0.78
CA PHE A 50 19.12 8.90 -0.43
C PHE A 50 19.97 8.27 -1.54
N LEU A 51 19.60 8.47 -2.81
CA LEU A 51 20.36 7.97 -3.95
C LEU A 51 21.76 8.60 -4.06
N HIS A 52 21.93 9.84 -3.63
CA HIS A 52 23.21 10.56 -3.70
C HIS A 52 24.06 10.41 -2.44
N THR A 53 23.46 10.34 -1.25
CA THR A 53 24.16 10.40 0.04
C THR A 53 24.03 9.14 0.89
N GLY A 54 23.06 8.27 0.61
CA GLY A 54 22.69 7.12 1.44
C GLY A 54 21.85 7.48 2.68
N HIS A 55 21.44 8.75 2.84
CA HIS A 55 20.66 9.21 3.99
C HIS A 55 19.27 9.70 3.58
N PHE A 56 18.24 9.33 4.38
CA PHE A 56 16.87 9.83 4.21
C PHE A 56 16.71 11.21 4.87
N ILE A 57 17.36 12.22 4.33
CA ILE A 57 17.37 13.59 4.86
C ILE A 57 16.66 14.53 3.88
N GLN A 58 15.90 15.49 4.40
CA GLN A 58 15.38 16.61 3.61
C GLN A 58 16.43 17.71 3.49
N THR A 59 16.80 18.11 2.27
CA THR A 59 17.82 19.14 2.00
C THR A 59 17.31 20.57 2.08
N ASP A 60 16.01 20.80 1.93
CA ASP A 60 15.43 22.14 1.76
C ASP A 60 15.28 22.93 3.07
N ARG A 61 15.53 22.32 4.23
CA ARG A 61 15.44 22.96 5.54
C ARG A 61 16.66 22.64 6.37
N VAL A 62 17.57 23.56 6.39
CA VAL A 62 18.76 23.51 7.27
C VAL A 62 18.29 23.40 8.72
N GLY A 63 18.60 22.31 9.40
CA GLY A 63 18.43 22.12 10.84
C GLY A 63 17.09 21.52 11.31
N VAL A 64 16.22 21.05 10.43
CA VAL A 64 15.00 20.34 10.82
C VAL A 64 15.07 18.90 10.29
N GLU A 65 15.43 17.97 11.17
CA GLU A 65 15.26 16.54 10.90
C GLU A 65 13.77 16.21 10.88
N ILE A 66 13.19 16.08 9.69
CA ILE A 66 11.84 15.55 9.57
C ILE A 66 11.95 14.04 9.58
N VAL A 67 11.59 13.41 10.67
CA VAL A 67 11.44 11.95 10.77
C VAL A 67 10.22 11.55 9.92
N VAL A 68 10.44 11.31 8.64
CA VAL A 68 9.41 10.81 7.72
C VAL A 68 9.37 9.29 7.84
N PRO A 69 8.17 8.68 7.91
CA PRO A 69 8.03 7.22 7.86
C PRO A 69 8.74 6.65 6.63
N PHE A 70 9.68 5.74 6.82
CA PHE A 70 10.67 5.37 5.81
C PHE A 70 10.13 4.55 4.62
N ALA A 71 9.01 3.82 4.79
CA ALA A 71 8.57 2.86 3.77
C ALA A 71 8.15 3.53 2.46
N TYR A 72 7.51 4.69 2.52
CA TYR A 72 7.11 5.39 1.31
C TYR A 72 8.28 6.10 0.61
N PRO A 73 9.17 6.84 1.30
CA PRO A 73 10.42 7.31 0.69
C PRO A 73 11.25 6.18 0.07
N LEU A 74 11.40 5.04 0.75
CA LEU A 74 12.11 3.88 0.21
C LEU A 74 11.46 3.35 -1.08
N TYR A 75 10.13 3.25 -1.11
CA TYR A 75 9.38 2.86 -2.31
C TYR A 75 9.68 3.80 -3.48
N ILE A 76 9.64 5.12 -3.26
CA ILE A 76 9.96 6.12 -4.28
C ILE A 76 11.44 5.98 -4.72
N THR A 77 12.36 5.83 -3.76
CA THR A 77 13.79 5.64 -4.04
C THR A 77 14.05 4.45 -4.96
N LEU A 78 13.43 3.31 -4.67
CA LEU A 78 13.58 2.10 -5.51
C LEU A 78 13.08 2.34 -6.94
N LEU A 79 11.96 3.03 -7.11
CA LEU A 79 11.42 3.36 -8.43
C LEU A 79 12.28 4.39 -9.17
N ARG A 80 12.83 5.38 -8.46
CA ARG A 80 13.77 6.36 -9.01
C ARG A 80 15.10 5.71 -9.42
N ALA A 81 15.60 4.77 -8.62
CA ALA A 81 16.82 4.02 -8.92
C ALA A 81 16.74 3.25 -10.25
N VAL A 82 15.56 2.78 -10.66
CA VAL A 82 15.32 2.15 -11.96
C VAL A 82 14.95 3.15 -13.07
N GLY A 83 15.08 4.46 -12.81
CA GLY A 83 14.80 5.50 -13.79
C GLY A 83 13.32 5.77 -14.07
N MET A 84 12.43 5.44 -13.15
CA MET A 84 10.99 5.64 -13.36
C MET A 84 10.64 7.12 -13.50
N PRO A 85 10.01 7.56 -14.61
CA PRO A 85 9.56 8.93 -14.78
C PRO A 85 8.33 9.23 -13.92
N LEU A 86 8.04 10.54 -13.68
CA LEU A 86 6.89 10.96 -12.87
C LEU A 86 5.55 10.38 -13.37
N VAL A 87 5.35 10.27 -14.67
CA VAL A 87 4.14 9.65 -15.24
C VAL A 87 3.99 8.18 -14.83
N GLY A 88 5.09 7.48 -14.58
CA GLY A 88 5.08 6.10 -14.10
C GLY A 88 4.43 5.98 -12.71
N PHE A 89 4.65 6.96 -11.83
CA PHE A 89 3.99 7.00 -10.52
C PHE A 89 2.48 7.20 -10.65
N THR A 90 2.03 8.04 -11.61
CA THR A 90 0.59 8.18 -11.90
C THR A 90 -0.02 6.84 -12.30
N VAL A 91 0.64 6.12 -13.19
CA VAL A 91 0.18 4.78 -13.61
C VAL A 91 0.13 3.81 -12.43
N LEU A 92 1.17 3.80 -11.57
CA LEU A 92 1.19 2.94 -10.37
C LEU A 92 0.08 3.31 -9.37
N ASN A 93 -0.20 4.61 -9.16
CA ASN A 93 -1.31 5.05 -8.32
C ASN A 93 -2.66 4.56 -8.88
N LEU A 94 -2.90 4.71 -10.18
CA LEU A 94 -4.12 4.21 -10.83
C LEU A 94 -4.25 2.69 -10.74
N LEU A 95 -3.16 1.95 -10.96
CA LEU A 95 -3.12 0.49 -10.77
C LEU A 95 -3.40 0.09 -9.31
N SER A 96 -2.84 0.82 -8.35
CA SER A 96 -3.08 0.59 -6.92
C SER A 96 -4.55 0.81 -6.56
N VAL A 97 -5.20 1.85 -7.10
CA VAL A 97 -6.63 2.10 -6.93
C VAL A 97 -7.46 0.95 -7.53
N GLY A 98 -7.16 0.54 -8.75
CA GLY A 98 -7.86 -0.57 -9.40
C GLY A 98 -7.71 -1.90 -8.63
N ALA A 99 -6.49 -2.22 -8.21
CA ALA A 99 -6.22 -3.43 -7.43
C ALA A 99 -6.91 -3.40 -6.05
N SER A 100 -6.87 -2.25 -5.35
CA SER A 100 -7.58 -2.05 -4.08
C SER A 100 -9.08 -2.29 -4.25
N SER A 101 -9.66 -1.77 -5.30
CA SER A 101 -11.09 -1.93 -5.61
C SER A 101 -11.46 -3.39 -5.86
N VAL A 102 -10.61 -4.15 -6.55
CA VAL A 102 -10.79 -5.61 -6.73
C VAL A 102 -10.68 -6.34 -5.40
N PHE A 103 -9.73 -5.98 -4.54
CA PHE A 103 -9.59 -6.60 -3.23
C PHE A 103 -10.84 -6.38 -2.37
N LEU A 104 -11.38 -5.16 -2.36
CA LEU A 104 -12.62 -4.83 -1.67
C LEU A 104 -13.81 -5.59 -2.25
N TYR A 105 -13.96 -5.61 -3.57
CA TYR A 105 -15.01 -6.35 -4.27
C TYR A 105 -14.97 -7.85 -3.95
N ASP A 106 -13.79 -8.48 -4.06
CA ASP A 106 -13.62 -9.90 -3.77
C ASP A 106 -13.92 -10.23 -2.30
N THR A 107 -13.54 -9.35 -1.38
CA THR A 107 -13.80 -9.53 0.06
C THR A 107 -15.28 -9.40 0.36
N GLU A 108 -15.92 -8.36 -0.13
CA GLU A 108 -17.36 -8.13 0.05
C GLU A 108 -18.20 -9.29 -0.51
N ARG A 109 -17.87 -9.74 -1.73
CA ARG A 109 -18.54 -10.86 -2.36
C ARG A 109 -18.45 -12.16 -1.56
N ARG A 110 -17.34 -12.37 -0.85
CA ARG A 110 -17.16 -13.54 0.03
C ARG A 110 -17.96 -13.44 1.31
N LEU A 111 -18.03 -12.26 1.90
CA LEU A 111 -18.69 -12.04 3.19
C LEU A 111 -20.21 -11.97 3.04
N PHE A 112 -20.69 -11.36 1.97
CA PHE A 112 -22.11 -11.01 1.81
C PHE A 112 -22.77 -11.62 0.56
N GLY A 113 -22.04 -12.38 -0.25
CA GLY A 113 -22.53 -12.97 -1.49
C GLY A 113 -22.72 -12.00 -2.65
N SER A 114 -22.70 -10.70 -2.40
CA SER A 114 -22.75 -9.61 -3.39
C SER A 114 -21.53 -8.73 -3.23
N GLY A 115 -21.08 -8.07 -4.29
CA GLY A 115 -19.94 -7.16 -4.24
C GLY A 115 -20.23 -5.90 -5.05
N GLY A 116 -19.61 -4.80 -4.64
CA GLY A 116 -19.68 -3.51 -5.34
C GLY A 116 -19.91 -2.31 -4.44
N PHE A 117 -20.55 -2.48 -3.27
CA PHE A 117 -20.77 -1.39 -2.33
C PHE A 117 -19.45 -0.83 -1.78
N SER A 118 -18.58 -1.69 -1.28
CA SER A 118 -17.26 -1.28 -0.75
C SER A 118 -16.39 -0.64 -1.83
N CYS A 119 -16.44 -1.14 -3.06
CA CYS A 119 -15.74 -0.55 -4.19
C CYS A 119 -16.26 0.87 -4.52
N MET A 120 -17.59 1.04 -4.52
CA MET A 120 -18.21 2.35 -4.75
C MET A 120 -17.90 3.32 -3.61
N ALA A 121 -18.02 2.89 -2.36
CA ALA A 121 -17.70 3.71 -1.19
C ALA A 121 -16.22 4.16 -1.22
N TYR A 122 -15.30 3.25 -1.54
CA TYR A 122 -13.88 3.56 -1.71
C TYR A 122 -13.65 4.63 -2.79
N THR A 123 -14.30 4.47 -3.96
CA THR A 123 -14.21 5.45 -5.06
C THR A 123 -14.71 6.83 -4.62
N VAL A 124 -15.87 6.90 -3.95
CA VAL A 124 -16.43 8.15 -3.43
C VAL A 124 -15.49 8.81 -2.41
N ILE A 125 -14.88 8.02 -1.51
CA ILE A 125 -13.91 8.54 -0.53
C ILE A 125 -12.70 9.15 -1.26
N LEU A 126 -12.12 8.47 -2.24
CA LEU A 126 -11.00 9.00 -3.01
C LEU A 126 -11.34 10.29 -3.74
N LEU A 127 -12.51 10.34 -4.38
CA LEU A 127 -12.99 11.56 -5.05
C LEU A 127 -13.25 12.69 -4.06
N ARG A 128 -13.79 12.39 -2.86
CA ARG A 128 -14.06 13.38 -1.82
C ARG A 128 -12.79 13.98 -1.23
N VAL A 129 -11.75 13.16 -1.05
CA VAL A 129 -10.45 13.61 -0.52
C VAL A 129 -9.65 14.36 -1.60
N VAL A 130 -10.10 14.29 -2.86
CA VAL A 130 -9.44 14.96 -4.02
C VAL A 130 -7.96 14.58 -4.08
N LEU A 131 -7.68 13.28 -4.27
CA LEU A 131 -6.32 12.78 -4.45
C LEU A 131 -6.02 12.68 -5.95
N PRO A 132 -5.38 13.68 -6.58
CA PRO A 132 -5.01 13.58 -7.98
C PRO A 132 -3.95 12.48 -8.15
N PRO A 133 -4.18 11.49 -9.03
CA PRO A 133 -3.28 10.35 -9.21
C PRO A 133 -1.90 10.74 -9.76
N SER A 134 -1.77 11.96 -10.31
CA SER A 134 -0.50 12.51 -10.76
C SER A 134 0.44 12.93 -9.62
N ASN A 135 -0.04 12.98 -8.39
CA ASN A 135 0.75 13.33 -7.23
C ASN A 135 1.24 12.10 -6.45
N LEU A 136 2.38 12.26 -5.78
CA LEU A 136 2.98 11.23 -4.95
C LEU A 136 2.39 11.30 -3.54
N TYR A 137 1.16 10.78 -3.40
CA TYR A 137 0.51 10.66 -2.12
C TYR A 137 0.78 9.31 -1.48
N VAL A 138 1.24 9.32 -0.26
CA VAL A 138 1.42 8.12 0.56
C VAL A 138 0.11 7.36 0.77
N GLU A 139 -1.02 8.05 0.63
CA GLU A 139 -2.37 7.50 0.74
C GLU A 139 -2.61 6.35 -0.26
N PHE A 140 -2.21 6.49 -1.50
CA PHE A 140 -2.35 5.42 -2.50
C PHE A 140 -1.59 4.15 -2.08
N PHE A 141 -0.41 4.33 -1.49
CA PHE A 141 0.43 3.21 -1.07
C PHE A 141 -0.16 2.50 0.15
N TYR A 142 -0.43 3.21 1.26
CA TYR A 142 -0.90 2.54 2.47
C TYR A 142 -2.34 2.03 2.34
N LEU A 143 -3.22 2.71 1.60
CA LEU A 143 -4.57 2.22 1.33
C LEU A 143 -4.54 0.93 0.50
N PHE A 144 -3.66 0.85 -0.49
CA PHE A 144 -3.43 -0.40 -1.22
C PHE A 144 -2.98 -1.52 -0.29
N MET A 145 -2.03 -1.26 0.62
CA MET A 145 -1.56 -2.25 1.60
C MET A 145 -2.67 -2.70 2.55
N LEU A 146 -3.53 -1.78 3.01
CA LEU A 146 -4.69 -2.12 3.86
C LEU A 146 -5.74 -2.95 3.12
N CYS A 147 -6.08 -2.60 1.88
CA CYS A 147 -7.01 -3.39 1.07
C CYS A 147 -6.45 -4.79 0.77
N TRP A 148 -5.16 -4.89 0.50
CA TRP A 148 -4.48 -6.17 0.32
C TRP A 148 -4.46 -7.00 1.60
N LEU A 149 -4.14 -6.39 2.75
CA LEU A 149 -4.20 -7.02 4.07
C LEU A 149 -5.60 -7.59 4.34
N GLN A 150 -6.64 -6.77 4.15
CA GLN A 150 -8.03 -7.19 4.31
C GLN A 150 -8.36 -8.37 3.39
N TRP A 151 -8.00 -8.29 2.12
CA TRP A 151 -8.23 -9.38 1.17
C TRP A 151 -7.52 -10.68 1.58
N LEU A 152 -6.27 -10.61 2.06
CA LEU A 152 -5.52 -11.76 2.57
C LEU A 152 -6.18 -12.38 3.80
N ALA A 153 -6.74 -11.56 4.71
CA ALA A 153 -7.42 -12.04 5.91
C ALA A 153 -8.61 -12.95 5.57
N PHE A 154 -9.34 -12.63 4.50
CA PHE A 154 -10.51 -13.38 4.04
C PHE A 154 -10.22 -14.33 2.86
N ARG A 155 -8.98 -14.39 2.39
CA ARG A 155 -8.60 -15.25 1.25
C ARG A 155 -8.47 -16.70 1.68
N GLU A 156 -9.27 -17.57 1.08
CA GLU A 156 -9.12 -19.02 1.16
C GLU A 156 -8.16 -19.55 0.08
N GLY A 157 -7.65 -20.77 0.28
CA GLY A 157 -6.80 -21.46 -0.69
C GLY A 157 -5.32 -21.05 -0.71
N LEU A 158 -4.89 -20.11 0.15
CA LEU A 158 -3.47 -19.88 0.39
C LEU A 158 -2.98 -20.72 1.57
N PRO A 159 -1.78 -21.32 1.47
CA PRO A 159 -1.17 -22.00 2.61
C PRO A 159 -1.09 -21.06 3.82
N PRO A 160 -1.45 -21.51 5.05
CA PRO A 160 -1.53 -20.64 6.23
C PRO A 160 -0.27 -19.82 6.49
N LYS A 161 0.91 -20.45 6.39
CA LYS A 161 2.21 -19.76 6.57
C LYS A 161 2.41 -18.62 5.57
N LYS A 162 2.13 -18.87 4.28
CA LYS A 162 2.28 -17.87 3.23
C LYS A 162 1.29 -16.71 3.44
N ARG A 163 0.04 -17.02 3.80
CA ARG A 163 -0.98 -16.00 4.07
C ARG A 163 -0.58 -15.10 5.24
N LEU A 164 -0.16 -15.69 6.37
CA LEU A 164 0.28 -14.94 7.54
C LEU A 164 1.51 -14.07 7.24
N LEU A 165 2.49 -14.60 6.52
CA LEU A 165 3.66 -13.83 6.10
C LEU A 165 3.25 -12.62 5.25
N LEU A 166 2.42 -12.80 4.23
CA LEU A 166 1.97 -11.70 3.37
C LEU A 166 1.12 -10.68 4.14
N MET A 167 0.29 -11.10 5.10
CA MET A 167 -0.45 -10.20 5.98
C MET A 167 0.48 -9.32 6.81
N ASN A 168 1.56 -9.91 7.36
CA ASN A 168 2.53 -9.14 8.13
C ASN A 168 3.34 -8.18 7.26
N ILE A 169 3.71 -8.57 6.04
CA ILE A 169 4.37 -7.67 5.08
C ILE A 169 3.44 -6.48 4.76
N ALA A 170 2.19 -6.74 4.40
CA ALA A 170 1.24 -5.68 4.07
C ALA A 170 0.97 -4.76 5.27
N GLY A 171 0.74 -5.33 6.47
CA GLY A 171 0.52 -4.58 7.70
C GLY A 171 1.74 -3.74 8.11
N PHE A 172 2.94 -4.30 8.01
CA PHE A 172 4.18 -3.59 8.31
C PHE A 172 4.42 -2.43 7.34
N LEU A 173 4.26 -2.64 6.03
CA LEU A 173 4.44 -1.58 5.04
C LEU A 173 3.40 -0.45 5.21
N ALA A 174 2.16 -0.78 5.57
CA ALA A 174 1.15 0.21 5.91
C ALA A 174 1.56 1.02 7.14
N PHE A 175 1.95 0.36 8.24
CA PHE A 175 2.44 0.98 9.47
C PHE A 175 3.69 1.85 9.23
N ALA A 176 4.68 1.30 8.53
CA ALA A 176 5.93 2.00 8.22
C ALA A 176 5.76 3.18 7.23
N SER A 177 4.59 3.31 6.60
CA SER A 177 4.20 4.47 5.78
C SER A 177 3.39 5.49 6.57
N ARG A 178 2.60 5.06 7.54
CA ARG A 178 1.75 5.88 8.40
C ARG A 178 1.73 5.28 9.82
N PRO A 179 2.51 5.82 10.77
CA PRO A 179 2.62 5.28 12.14
C PRO A 179 1.28 5.21 12.90
N VAL A 180 0.29 6.02 12.55
CA VAL A 180 -1.06 5.95 13.10
C VAL A 180 -1.72 4.57 12.87
N LEU A 181 -1.19 3.76 11.94
CA LEU A 181 -1.66 2.40 11.66
C LEU A 181 -1.03 1.33 12.59
N ALA A 182 -0.23 1.73 13.60
CA ALA A 182 0.38 0.84 14.57
C ALA A 182 -0.62 -0.15 15.23
N PRO A 183 -1.84 0.26 15.64
CA PRO A 183 -2.81 -0.67 16.22
C PRO A 183 -3.22 -1.79 15.26
N ILE A 184 -3.37 -1.48 13.97
CA ILE A 184 -3.71 -2.46 12.94
C ILE A 184 -2.57 -3.46 12.79
N TYR A 185 -1.32 -2.97 12.69
CA TYR A 185 -0.16 -3.86 12.59
C TYR A 185 0.01 -4.73 13.84
N ALA A 186 -0.15 -4.17 15.04
CA ALA A 186 -0.12 -4.93 16.29
C ALA A 186 -1.17 -6.05 16.30
N ALA A 187 -2.40 -5.78 15.85
CA ALA A 187 -3.44 -6.80 15.73
C ALA A 187 -3.05 -7.93 14.76
N VAL A 188 -2.41 -7.61 13.63
CA VAL A 188 -1.92 -8.60 12.67
C VAL A 188 -0.83 -9.48 13.29
N VAL A 189 0.12 -8.88 14.02
CA VAL A 189 1.18 -9.62 14.74
C VAL A 189 0.57 -10.56 15.78
N LEU A 190 -0.31 -10.05 16.65
CA LEU A 190 -0.99 -10.85 17.68
C LEU A 190 -1.79 -12.00 17.06
N TYR A 191 -2.54 -11.75 15.99
CA TYR A 191 -3.26 -12.79 15.26
C TYR A 191 -2.31 -13.85 14.70
N THR A 192 -1.16 -13.43 14.15
CA THR A 192 -0.15 -14.35 13.62
C THR A 192 0.44 -15.22 14.71
N LEU A 193 0.81 -14.62 15.85
CA LEU A 193 1.34 -15.36 17.02
C LEU A 193 0.32 -16.39 17.53
N TRP A 194 -0.93 -15.97 17.70
CA TRP A 194 -2.02 -16.86 18.11
C TRP A 194 -2.21 -18.03 17.14
N LYS A 195 -2.22 -17.77 15.82
CA LYS A 195 -2.33 -18.82 14.80
C LYS A 195 -1.13 -19.77 14.80
N CYS A 196 0.08 -19.26 14.97
CA CYS A 196 1.28 -20.08 15.04
C CYS A 196 1.22 -21.06 16.23
N VAL A 197 0.73 -20.63 17.37
CA VAL A 197 0.52 -21.48 18.54
C VAL A 197 -0.60 -22.50 18.28
N LYS A 198 -1.77 -22.04 17.84
CA LYS A 198 -2.94 -22.90 17.63
C LYS A 198 -2.72 -23.97 16.56
N GLU A 199 -2.11 -23.62 15.45
CA GLU A 199 -1.90 -24.50 14.30
C GLU A 199 -0.52 -25.19 14.31
N ARG A 200 0.26 -25.02 15.38
CA ARG A 200 1.62 -25.57 15.57
C ARG A 200 2.53 -25.28 14.35
N LEU A 201 2.45 -24.04 13.83
CA LEU A 201 3.26 -23.62 12.70
C LEU A 201 4.74 -23.48 13.12
N SER A 202 5.64 -23.41 12.11
CA SER A 202 7.08 -23.24 12.34
C SER A 202 7.40 -22.04 13.23
N ARG A 203 8.30 -22.20 14.21
CA ARG A 203 8.78 -21.14 15.11
C ARG A 203 9.52 -20.00 14.38
N ALA A 204 10.02 -20.25 13.18
CA ALA A 204 10.69 -19.23 12.39
C ALA A 204 9.76 -18.07 11.96
N LEU A 205 8.48 -18.34 11.74
CA LEU A 205 7.52 -17.30 11.32
C LEU A 205 7.26 -16.25 12.42
N PRO A 206 6.94 -16.61 13.68
CA PRO A 206 6.81 -15.62 14.76
C PRO A 206 8.07 -14.79 14.97
N VAL A 207 9.24 -15.42 14.93
CA VAL A 207 10.52 -14.73 15.07
C VAL A 207 10.71 -13.72 13.93
N ALA A 208 10.52 -14.13 12.68
CA ALA A 208 10.65 -13.22 11.53
C ALA A 208 9.69 -12.04 11.60
N VAL A 209 8.44 -12.27 11.99
CA VAL A 209 7.39 -11.24 12.06
C VAL A 209 7.67 -10.19 13.16
N VAL A 210 8.35 -10.53 14.22
CA VAL A 210 8.70 -9.61 15.31
C VAL A 210 10.09 -9.00 15.11
N VAL A 211 11.09 -9.84 14.85
CA VAL A 211 12.50 -9.41 14.83
C VAL A 211 12.83 -8.56 13.60
N VAL A 212 12.35 -8.94 12.41
CA VAL A 212 12.68 -8.20 11.18
C VAL A 212 12.18 -6.76 11.22
N PRO A 213 10.91 -6.46 11.57
CA PRO A 213 10.44 -5.09 11.74
C PRO A 213 11.20 -4.29 12.79
N LEU A 214 11.53 -4.91 13.93
CA LEU A 214 12.32 -4.25 14.98
C LEU A 214 13.72 -3.90 14.49
N LEU A 215 14.40 -4.79 13.76
CA LEU A 215 15.71 -4.52 13.17
C LEU A 215 15.64 -3.40 12.14
N ILE A 216 14.62 -3.39 11.27
CA ILE A 216 14.43 -2.33 10.28
C ILE A 216 14.18 -0.99 10.98
N PHE A 217 13.35 -0.99 12.03
CA PHE A 217 13.08 0.23 12.81
C PHE A 217 14.33 0.73 13.54
N ALA A 218 15.08 -0.15 14.20
CA ALA A 218 16.34 0.18 14.87
C ALA A 218 17.38 0.70 13.86
N PHE A 219 17.48 0.10 12.69
CA PHE A 219 18.36 0.58 11.62
C PHE A 219 17.96 1.98 11.16
N ASN A 220 16.67 2.22 10.93
CA ASN A 220 16.17 3.53 10.51
C ASN A 220 16.46 4.63 11.55
N THR A 221 16.34 4.33 12.86
CA THR A 221 16.69 5.26 13.94
C THR A 221 18.20 5.46 14.11
N ALA A 222 19.02 4.53 13.69
CA ALA A 222 20.47 4.64 13.77
C ALA A 222 21.08 5.40 12.57
N VAL A 223 20.38 5.44 11.44
CA VAL A 223 20.85 6.08 10.19
C VAL A 223 20.31 7.52 10.05
N ASN A 224 19.26 7.88 10.78
CA ASN A 224 18.72 9.23 10.87
C ASN A 224 19.17 9.90 12.17
#